data_2c2dd415002fc9cafdcddfcfb72d10e9
#
_entry.id   2c2dd415002fc9cafdcddfcfb72d10e9
#
_cell.length_a   1.000
_cell.length_b   1.000
_cell.length_c   1.000
_cell.angle_alpha   90.00
_cell.angle_beta   90.00
_cell.angle_gamma   90.00
#
_symmetry.space_group_name_H-M   'P 1'
#
loop_
_entity.id
_entity.type
_entity.pdbx_description
1 polymer ?
#
loop_
_entity_poly.entity_id
_entity_poly.type
_entity_poly.pdbx_seq_one_letter_code
_entity_poly.pdbx_strand_id
1 'polypeptide(L)'
;MKITIIGAGKLGVMLAKTLTAENHDITIIDINEDRVGKLVEMLDVQGISGSATHYDVLDEADMKNCDLLICTTPSDENNILSCLIAKKMGAKHTIARVRNPEYSSQMNFMRDELGISMMINPDFAAALEIFRILQFPSASTVESFSHGRIHMAGLKVSEKSMLANKKISEIPNKYINSFIICAVCRGDDVFIPNGDFIIIPGDILHITGSHHDLGKIVKELISKKSTNVKSIMLIGGSRISIYLTNMLTASGKDVVVIEKNKRNCDKLYEHCPKATVINGDASDYSLLAEEGIDKVDAVVTLTDTDEVNFLVSMYSESIGVKKNITKINNQNLSRMLTKMGMESYVNISEITSDIIT
;
A
#
# COMPACT_ATOMS: atom_id res chain seq x y z
N MET A 1 -23.82 -3.02 10.98
CA MET A 1 -23.50 -1.67 11.54
C MET A 1 -24.06 -0.61 10.59
N LYS A 2 -24.41 0.57 11.11
CA LYS A 2 -24.70 1.75 10.29
C LYS A 2 -23.44 2.53 10.04
N ILE A 3 -22.99 2.60 8.80
CA ILE A 3 -21.71 3.23 8.42
C ILE A 3 -21.98 4.35 7.42
N THR A 4 -21.47 5.54 7.71
CA THR A 4 -21.54 6.67 6.78
C THR A 4 -20.17 6.95 6.18
N ILE A 5 -20.10 7.02 4.84
CA ILE A 5 -18.87 7.31 4.11
C ILE A 5 -19.02 8.68 3.44
N ILE A 6 -18.13 9.61 3.77
CA ILE A 6 -18.06 10.94 3.15
C ILE A 6 -17.00 10.93 2.06
N GLY A 7 -17.42 11.20 0.82
CA GLY A 7 -16.59 11.22 -0.37
C GLY A 7 -16.80 9.99 -1.27
N ALA A 8 -17.46 10.17 -2.40
CA ALA A 8 -17.69 9.16 -3.45
C ALA A 8 -16.51 9.09 -4.47
N GLY A 9 -15.27 9.28 -3.98
CA GLY A 9 -14.06 9.07 -4.76
C GLY A 9 -13.65 7.59 -4.84
N LYS A 10 -12.49 7.28 -5.45
CA LYS A 10 -12.01 5.90 -5.63
C LYS A 10 -12.01 5.10 -4.32
N LEU A 11 -11.51 5.68 -3.22
CA LEU A 11 -11.47 5.03 -1.91
C LEU A 11 -12.88 4.83 -1.33
N GLY A 12 -13.72 5.88 -1.35
CA GLY A 12 -15.08 5.77 -0.83
C GLY A 12 -15.93 4.74 -1.57
N VAL A 13 -15.80 4.66 -2.91
CA VAL A 13 -16.45 3.63 -3.74
C VAL A 13 -15.98 2.22 -3.34
N MET A 14 -14.69 2.04 -3.14
CA MET A 14 -14.12 0.75 -2.73
C MET A 14 -14.64 0.34 -1.35
N LEU A 15 -14.56 1.22 -0.36
CA LEU A 15 -15.09 0.98 0.98
C LEU A 15 -16.58 0.65 0.96
N ALA A 16 -17.37 1.41 0.20
CA ALA A 16 -18.79 1.13 0.05
C ALA A 16 -19.06 -0.28 -0.48
N LYS A 17 -18.32 -0.71 -1.52
CA LYS A 17 -18.43 -2.06 -2.08
C LYS A 17 -18.07 -3.15 -1.08
N THR A 18 -16.94 -2.99 -0.40
CA THR A 18 -16.44 -3.98 0.58
C THR A 18 -17.41 -4.10 1.75
N LEU A 19 -17.81 -2.98 2.36
CA LEU A 19 -18.65 -2.97 3.55
C LEU A 19 -20.11 -3.37 3.25
N THR A 20 -20.63 -3.06 2.05
CA THR A 20 -21.96 -3.56 1.61
C THR A 20 -21.91 -5.09 1.44
N ALA A 21 -20.84 -5.64 0.89
CA ALA A 21 -20.65 -7.09 0.76
C ALA A 21 -20.57 -7.82 2.12
N GLU A 22 -20.19 -7.12 3.17
CA GLU A 22 -20.18 -7.59 4.56
C GLU A 22 -21.50 -7.38 5.29
N ASN A 23 -22.58 -6.99 4.57
CA ASN A 23 -23.92 -6.75 5.09
C ASN A 23 -23.99 -5.60 6.12
N HIS A 24 -23.30 -4.50 5.86
CA HIS A 24 -23.45 -3.26 6.62
C HIS A 24 -24.42 -2.29 5.93
N ASP A 25 -25.15 -1.50 6.71
CA ASP A 25 -26.01 -0.43 6.21
C ASP A 25 -25.16 0.79 5.87
N ILE A 26 -25.03 1.11 4.59
CA ILE A 26 -24.11 2.15 4.11
C ILE A 26 -24.88 3.40 3.67
N THR A 27 -24.45 4.56 4.16
CA THR A 27 -24.85 5.87 3.66
C THR A 27 -23.65 6.55 3.01
N ILE A 28 -23.80 7.05 1.77
CA ILE A 28 -22.75 7.80 1.04
C ILE A 28 -23.13 9.26 0.97
N ILE A 29 -22.18 10.14 1.32
CA ILE A 29 -22.32 11.60 1.18
C ILE A 29 -21.25 12.12 0.23
N ASP A 30 -21.63 12.85 -0.81
CA ASP A 30 -20.70 13.59 -1.68
C ASP A 30 -21.37 14.88 -2.19
N ILE A 31 -20.56 15.89 -2.48
CA ILE A 31 -21.04 17.13 -3.09
C ILE A 31 -21.48 16.96 -4.56
N ASN A 32 -21.04 15.89 -5.19
CA ASN A 32 -21.33 15.56 -6.59
C ASN A 32 -22.47 14.56 -6.68
N GLU A 33 -23.67 15.07 -7.06
CA GLU A 33 -24.90 14.30 -7.19
C GLU A 33 -24.78 13.13 -8.18
N ASP A 34 -24.09 13.32 -9.31
CA ASP A 34 -23.90 12.26 -10.31
C ASP A 34 -23.09 11.08 -9.75
N ARG A 35 -22.12 11.35 -8.87
CA ARG A 35 -21.35 10.27 -8.23
C ARG A 35 -22.18 9.51 -7.22
N VAL A 36 -22.97 10.22 -6.45
CA VAL A 36 -23.91 9.61 -5.48
C VAL A 36 -24.93 8.75 -6.22
N GLY A 37 -25.58 9.30 -7.26
CA GLY A 37 -26.58 8.57 -8.06
C GLY A 37 -26.02 7.28 -8.66
N LYS A 38 -24.83 7.31 -9.26
CA LYS A 38 -24.17 6.10 -9.81
C LYS A 38 -23.91 5.04 -8.74
N LEU A 39 -23.56 5.45 -7.52
CA LEU A 39 -23.30 4.48 -6.44
C LEU A 39 -24.60 3.84 -5.94
N VAL A 40 -25.67 4.62 -5.79
CA VAL A 40 -26.99 4.11 -5.42
C VAL A 40 -27.53 3.14 -6.48
N GLU A 41 -27.30 3.41 -7.77
CA GLU A 41 -27.68 2.49 -8.85
C GLU A 41 -26.86 1.17 -8.84
N MET A 42 -25.61 1.21 -8.41
CA MET A 42 -24.70 0.07 -8.46
C MET A 42 -24.69 -0.77 -7.18
N LEU A 43 -25.03 -0.20 -6.04
CA LEU A 43 -24.91 -0.80 -4.72
C LEU A 43 -26.18 -0.53 -3.91
N ASP A 44 -26.48 -1.43 -2.98
CA ASP A 44 -27.56 -1.22 -2.01
C ASP A 44 -27.09 -0.28 -0.90
N VAL A 45 -27.10 1.04 -1.21
CA VAL A 45 -26.64 2.09 -0.31
C VAL A 45 -27.57 3.30 -0.35
N GLN A 46 -27.67 4.02 0.75
CA GLN A 46 -28.34 5.33 0.79
C GLN A 46 -27.42 6.41 0.27
N GLY A 47 -27.87 7.30 -0.59
CA GLY A 47 -27.11 8.42 -1.13
C GLY A 47 -27.64 9.76 -0.67
N ILE A 48 -26.77 10.66 -0.22
CA ILE A 48 -27.07 12.04 0.15
C ILE A 48 -26.12 12.97 -0.59
N SER A 49 -26.68 13.95 -1.31
CA SER A 49 -25.91 14.94 -2.04
C SER A 49 -25.76 16.21 -1.22
N GLY A 50 -24.51 16.57 -0.86
CA GLY A 50 -24.25 17.77 -0.09
C GLY A 50 -22.86 17.81 0.55
N SER A 51 -22.56 18.93 1.19
CA SER A 51 -21.30 19.08 1.93
C SER A 51 -21.45 18.54 3.35
N ALA A 52 -20.64 17.56 3.69
CA ALA A 52 -20.62 16.96 5.03
C ALA A 52 -20.04 17.89 6.13
N THR A 53 -19.64 19.10 5.80
CA THR A 53 -19.33 20.16 6.78
C THR A 53 -20.58 20.93 7.22
N HIS A 54 -21.74 20.68 6.60
CA HIS A 54 -23.02 21.27 6.96
C HIS A 54 -23.81 20.35 7.90
N TYR A 55 -24.33 20.93 8.97
CA TYR A 55 -25.11 20.20 9.98
C TYR A 55 -26.31 19.46 9.36
N ASP A 56 -27.09 20.11 8.51
CA ASP A 56 -28.31 19.55 7.93
C ASP A 56 -28.06 18.28 7.12
N VAL A 57 -26.94 18.24 6.37
CA VAL A 57 -26.53 17.06 5.57
C VAL A 57 -26.15 15.88 6.47
N LEU A 58 -25.50 16.16 7.60
CA LEU A 58 -25.14 15.14 8.57
C LEU A 58 -26.33 14.68 9.41
N ASP A 59 -27.31 15.58 9.64
CA ASP A 59 -28.55 15.24 10.34
C ASP A 59 -29.44 14.32 9.46
N GLU A 60 -29.54 14.62 8.14
CA GLU A 60 -30.20 13.75 7.16
C GLU A 60 -29.57 12.33 7.13
N ALA A 61 -28.26 12.24 7.33
CA ALA A 61 -27.53 10.97 7.41
C ALA A 61 -27.63 10.24 8.77
N ASP A 62 -28.51 10.71 9.66
CA ASP A 62 -28.77 10.11 10.99
C ASP A 62 -27.50 9.87 11.83
N MET A 63 -26.63 10.89 11.93
CA MET A 63 -25.37 10.78 12.67
C MET A 63 -25.53 10.32 14.11
N LYS A 64 -26.68 10.57 14.73
CA LYS A 64 -26.99 10.14 16.09
C LYS A 64 -26.98 8.61 16.25
N ASN A 65 -27.36 7.89 15.21
CA ASN A 65 -27.40 6.43 15.18
C ASN A 65 -26.25 5.82 14.35
N CYS A 66 -25.29 6.64 13.90
CA CYS A 66 -24.16 6.19 13.11
C CYS A 66 -23.12 5.47 14.00
N ASP A 67 -22.80 4.22 13.66
CA ASP A 67 -21.80 3.44 14.36
C ASP A 67 -20.38 3.88 13.95
N LEU A 68 -20.17 4.15 12.66
CA LEU A 68 -18.86 4.51 12.10
C LEU A 68 -19.02 5.55 10.98
N LEU A 69 -18.32 6.67 11.12
CA LEU A 69 -18.16 7.64 10.05
C LEU A 69 -16.77 7.56 9.46
N ILE A 70 -16.65 7.51 8.12
CA ILE A 70 -15.38 7.46 7.39
C ILE A 70 -15.32 8.64 6.43
N CYS A 71 -14.39 9.57 6.64
CA CYS A 71 -14.21 10.76 5.80
C CYS A 71 -13.05 10.57 4.82
N THR A 72 -13.33 10.58 3.51
CA THR A 72 -12.36 10.29 2.44
C THR A 72 -12.31 11.37 1.35
N THR A 73 -12.78 12.60 1.63
CA THR A 73 -12.78 13.70 0.66
C THR A 73 -11.34 14.15 0.30
N PRO A 74 -11.11 14.90 -0.78
CA PRO A 74 -9.80 15.42 -1.13
C PRO A 74 -9.19 16.39 -0.11
N SER A 75 -10.00 17.09 0.72
CA SER A 75 -9.53 18.05 1.73
C SER A 75 -9.39 17.39 3.09
N ASP A 76 -8.19 17.49 3.67
CA ASP A 76 -7.88 16.99 5.01
C ASP A 76 -8.66 17.76 6.08
N GLU A 77 -8.81 19.10 5.89
CA GLU A 77 -9.55 19.98 6.78
C GLU A 77 -11.03 19.63 6.83
N ASN A 78 -11.65 19.37 5.66
CA ASN A 78 -13.05 18.95 5.59
C ASN A 78 -13.25 17.58 6.24
N ASN A 79 -12.30 16.64 6.07
CA ASN A 79 -12.37 15.33 6.69
C ASN A 79 -12.32 15.45 8.23
N ILE A 80 -11.42 16.27 8.76
CA ILE A 80 -11.30 16.53 10.20
C ILE A 80 -12.56 17.22 10.71
N LEU A 81 -13.01 18.30 10.05
CA LEU A 81 -14.17 19.07 10.47
C LEU A 81 -15.44 18.23 10.47
N SER A 82 -15.67 17.44 9.41
CA SER A 82 -16.82 16.53 9.33
C SER A 82 -16.82 15.49 10.45
N CYS A 83 -15.65 14.91 10.77
CA CYS A 83 -15.50 14.00 11.91
C CYS A 83 -15.85 14.66 13.24
N LEU A 84 -15.41 15.92 13.45
CA LEU A 84 -15.72 16.67 14.67
C LEU A 84 -17.20 16.96 14.83
N ILE A 85 -17.85 17.44 13.76
CA ILE A 85 -19.29 17.72 13.78
C ILE A 85 -20.08 16.43 14.05
N ALA A 86 -19.81 15.37 13.29
CA ALA A 86 -20.48 14.08 13.44
C ALA A 86 -20.31 13.48 14.85
N LYS A 87 -19.11 13.60 15.42
CA LYS A 87 -18.83 13.16 16.79
C LYS A 87 -19.69 13.92 17.80
N LYS A 88 -19.84 15.23 17.63
CA LYS A 88 -20.72 16.05 18.49
C LYS A 88 -22.21 15.76 18.28
N MET A 89 -22.62 15.30 17.09
CA MET A 89 -23.97 14.86 16.80
C MET A 89 -24.29 13.47 17.33
N GLY A 90 -23.29 12.66 17.72
CA GLY A 90 -23.48 11.37 18.37
C GLY A 90 -22.87 10.16 17.65
N ALA A 91 -22.17 10.32 16.53
CA ALA A 91 -21.45 9.23 15.87
C ALA A 91 -20.50 8.54 16.86
N LYS A 92 -20.57 7.20 16.94
CA LYS A 92 -19.79 6.42 17.92
C LYS A 92 -18.31 6.46 17.62
N HIS A 93 -17.95 6.17 16.35
CA HIS A 93 -16.57 6.16 15.87
C HIS A 93 -16.43 7.03 14.61
N THR A 94 -15.27 7.66 14.48
CA THR A 94 -14.96 8.53 13.32
C THR A 94 -13.56 8.25 12.80
N ILE A 95 -13.41 8.15 11.48
CA ILE A 95 -12.14 7.95 10.79
C ILE A 95 -11.93 9.10 9.82
N ALA A 96 -10.82 9.83 9.96
CA ALA A 96 -10.44 10.91 9.06
C ALA A 96 -9.26 10.52 8.19
N ARG A 97 -9.39 10.67 6.86
CA ARG A 97 -8.25 10.61 5.95
C ARG A 97 -7.49 11.93 5.98
N VAL A 98 -6.20 11.88 6.32
CA VAL A 98 -5.30 13.03 6.39
C VAL A 98 -4.01 12.70 5.66
N ARG A 99 -3.68 13.43 4.59
CA ARG A 99 -2.57 13.11 3.69
C ARG A 99 -1.42 14.10 3.75
N ASN A 100 -1.66 15.32 4.27
CA ASN A 100 -0.63 16.35 4.32
C ASN A 100 0.53 15.91 5.24
N PRO A 101 1.80 15.89 4.73
CA PRO A 101 2.97 15.55 5.55
C PRO A 101 3.13 16.43 6.79
N GLU A 102 2.72 17.70 6.73
CA GLU A 102 2.79 18.63 7.87
C GLU A 102 1.93 18.17 9.06
N TYR A 103 0.78 17.53 8.78
CA TYR A 103 -0.08 16.97 9.82
C TYR A 103 0.42 15.62 10.35
N SER A 104 1.26 14.91 9.59
CA SER A 104 1.69 13.56 9.95
C SER A 104 2.43 13.51 11.29
N SER A 105 3.24 14.51 11.62
CA SER A 105 3.96 14.59 12.90
C SER A 105 3.03 14.88 14.09
N GLN A 106 1.84 15.42 13.85
CA GLN A 106 0.88 15.85 14.84
C GLN A 106 -0.37 14.97 14.90
N MET A 107 -0.46 13.93 14.06
CA MET A 107 -1.66 13.10 13.92
C MET A 107 -2.13 12.50 15.26
N ASN A 108 -1.22 12.01 16.10
CA ASN A 108 -1.58 11.42 17.39
C ASN A 108 -2.15 12.48 18.33
N PHE A 109 -1.50 13.64 18.42
CA PHE A 109 -2.00 14.76 19.20
C PHE A 109 -3.38 15.22 18.73
N MET A 110 -3.52 15.48 17.41
CA MET A 110 -4.80 15.89 16.82
C MET A 110 -5.90 14.85 17.05
N ARG A 111 -5.60 13.56 16.88
CA ARG A 111 -6.56 12.48 17.14
C ARG A 111 -7.06 12.52 18.59
N ASP A 112 -6.14 12.58 19.54
CA ASP A 112 -6.46 12.47 20.95
C ASP A 112 -7.20 13.73 21.47
N GLU A 113 -6.76 14.94 21.07
CA GLU A 113 -7.39 16.20 21.48
C GLU A 113 -8.74 16.46 20.78
N LEU A 114 -8.89 16.05 19.51
CA LEU A 114 -10.14 16.23 18.77
C LEU A 114 -11.13 15.09 18.97
N GLY A 115 -10.73 14.01 19.65
CA GLY A 115 -11.58 12.85 19.91
C GLY A 115 -11.97 12.07 18.65
N ILE A 116 -11.16 12.13 17.58
CA ILE A 116 -11.31 11.34 16.37
C ILE A 116 -10.81 9.92 16.69
N SER A 117 -11.59 8.89 16.36
CA SER A 117 -11.22 7.51 16.71
C SER A 117 -9.98 7.03 15.98
N MET A 118 -9.83 7.41 14.71
CA MET A 118 -8.68 7.05 13.89
C MET A 118 -8.38 8.12 12.83
N MET A 119 -7.09 8.37 12.58
CA MET A 119 -6.62 9.20 11.46
C MET A 119 -5.72 8.36 10.57
N ILE A 120 -5.98 8.36 9.27
CA ILE A 120 -5.28 7.51 8.29
C ILE A 120 -4.60 8.38 7.25
N ASN A 121 -3.32 8.07 6.97
CA ASN A 121 -2.58 8.63 5.85
C ASN A 121 -2.30 7.54 4.81
N PRO A 122 -3.11 7.46 3.72
CA PRO A 122 -2.92 6.47 2.67
C PRO A 122 -1.57 6.55 1.96
N ASP A 123 -1.08 7.78 1.76
CA ASP A 123 0.19 8.02 1.07
C ASP A 123 1.38 7.51 1.92
N PHE A 124 1.32 7.72 3.23
CA PHE A 124 2.30 7.18 4.17
C PHE A 124 2.22 5.65 4.28
N ALA A 125 1.00 5.10 4.36
CA ALA A 125 0.79 3.65 4.42
C ALA A 125 1.33 2.95 3.17
N ALA A 126 1.07 3.48 1.98
CA ALA A 126 1.61 2.97 0.73
C ALA A 126 3.14 3.07 0.67
N ALA A 127 3.72 4.19 1.11
CA ALA A 127 5.17 4.35 1.19
C ALA A 127 5.81 3.33 2.15
N LEU A 128 5.18 3.08 3.29
CA LEU A 128 5.64 2.09 4.27
C LEU A 128 5.58 0.68 3.71
N GLU A 129 4.53 0.34 2.97
CA GLU A 129 4.40 -0.97 2.32
C GLU A 129 5.47 -1.18 1.25
N ILE A 130 5.68 -0.20 0.37
CA ILE A 130 6.76 -0.23 -0.63
C ILE A 130 8.14 -0.36 0.05
N PHE A 131 8.36 0.39 1.13
CA PHE A 131 9.60 0.31 1.90
C PHE A 131 9.83 -1.10 2.44
N ARG A 132 8.79 -1.76 2.99
CA ARG A 132 8.84 -3.15 3.46
C ARG A 132 9.18 -4.14 2.35
N ILE A 133 8.53 -4.01 1.18
CA ILE A 133 8.82 -4.85 0.00
C ILE A 133 10.29 -4.69 -0.42
N LEU A 134 10.82 -3.46 -0.40
CA LEU A 134 12.24 -3.19 -0.74
C LEU A 134 13.23 -3.74 0.28
N GLN A 135 12.81 -3.92 1.55
CA GLN A 135 13.64 -4.58 2.57
C GLN A 135 13.75 -6.09 2.34
N PHE A 136 12.75 -6.71 1.70
CA PHE A 136 12.72 -8.14 1.36
C PHE A 136 12.54 -8.33 -0.14
N PRO A 137 13.56 -8.01 -0.98
CA PRO A 137 13.41 -8.01 -2.44
C PRO A 137 13.00 -9.34 -3.05
N SER A 138 13.29 -10.46 -2.36
CA SER A 138 12.91 -11.82 -2.78
C SER A 138 11.49 -12.20 -2.35
N ALA A 139 10.80 -11.36 -1.58
CA ALA A 139 9.42 -11.60 -1.19
C ALA A 139 8.46 -11.03 -2.25
N SER A 140 7.41 -11.77 -2.57
CA SER A 140 6.29 -11.30 -3.39
C SER A 140 5.34 -10.42 -2.59
N THR A 141 5.11 -10.76 -1.31
CA THR A 141 4.29 -10.02 -0.37
C THR A 141 5.00 -9.91 0.98
N VAL A 142 4.79 -8.81 1.69
CA VAL A 142 5.30 -8.62 3.06
C VAL A 142 4.21 -7.95 3.88
N GLU A 143 3.66 -8.65 4.86
CA GLU A 143 2.70 -8.12 5.81
C GLU A 143 3.36 -7.93 7.18
N SER A 144 2.92 -6.94 7.94
CA SER A 144 3.46 -6.65 9.26
C SER A 144 2.38 -6.67 10.31
N PHE A 145 2.65 -7.39 11.42
CA PHE A 145 1.76 -7.52 12.56
C PHE A 145 2.41 -6.95 13.82
N SER A 146 1.59 -6.71 14.85
CA SER A 146 2.06 -6.27 16.17
C SER A 146 2.95 -5.03 16.11
N HIS A 147 2.53 -3.98 15.40
CA HIS A 147 3.27 -2.73 15.22
C HIS A 147 4.67 -2.93 14.59
N GLY A 148 4.76 -3.83 13.60
CA GLY A 148 6.01 -4.08 12.86
C GLY A 148 7.02 -4.99 13.58
N ARG A 149 6.63 -5.67 14.66
CA ARG A 149 7.50 -6.63 15.37
C ARG A 149 7.53 -8.00 14.71
N ILE A 150 6.45 -8.38 14.05
CA ILE A 150 6.31 -9.66 13.36
C ILE A 150 5.99 -9.37 11.91
N HIS A 151 6.68 -10.06 11.01
CA HIS A 151 6.44 -9.95 9.57
C HIS A 151 6.03 -11.30 9.02
N MET A 152 5.11 -11.30 8.06
CA MET A 152 4.81 -12.44 7.22
C MET A 152 5.27 -12.12 5.80
N ALA A 153 6.09 -13.00 5.23
CA ALA A 153 6.62 -12.83 3.88
C ALA A 153 6.23 -14.02 3.01
N GLY A 154 5.70 -13.73 1.83
CA GLY A 154 5.46 -14.71 0.77
C GLY A 154 6.74 -14.90 -0.04
N LEU A 155 7.33 -16.10 0.00
CA LEU A 155 8.62 -16.39 -0.62
C LEU A 155 8.50 -17.55 -1.61
N LYS A 156 8.79 -17.28 -2.89
CA LYS A 156 8.76 -18.29 -3.95
C LYS A 156 9.96 -19.20 -3.90
N VAL A 157 9.72 -20.48 -3.86
CA VAL A 157 10.75 -21.51 -3.85
C VAL A 157 11.28 -21.72 -5.27
N SER A 158 12.56 -21.43 -5.49
CA SER A 158 13.24 -21.74 -6.75
C SER A 158 13.80 -23.17 -6.75
N GLU A 159 14.11 -23.70 -7.93
CA GLU A 159 14.79 -25.01 -8.06
C GLU A 159 16.14 -25.07 -7.31
N LYS A 160 16.79 -23.92 -7.15
CA LYS A 160 18.10 -23.79 -6.44
C LYS A 160 17.95 -23.57 -4.93
N SER A 161 16.72 -23.50 -4.42
CA SER A 161 16.45 -23.35 -2.99
C SER A 161 16.92 -24.59 -2.22
N MET A 162 17.47 -24.37 -1.03
CA MET A 162 17.83 -25.50 -0.12
C MET A 162 16.60 -26.24 0.41
N LEU A 163 15.40 -25.64 0.31
CA LEU A 163 14.13 -26.22 0.73
C LEU A 163 13.45 -27.04 -0.39
N ALA A 164 13.90 -26.91 -1.63
CA ALA A 164 13.30 -27.60 -2.77
C ALA A 164 13.38 -29.13 -2.60
N ASN A 165 12.23 -29.80 -2.78
CA ASN A 165 12.06 -31.26 -2.68
C ASN A 165 12.39 -31.84 -1.29
N LYS A 166 12.27 -31.05 -0.22
CA LYS A 166 12.48 -31.48 1.17
C LYS A 166 11.20 -31.39 1.97
N LYS A 167 11.12 -32.25 3.00
CA LYS A 167 10.07 -32.12 4.03
C LYS A 167 10.39 -30.93 4.94
N ILE A 168 9.33 -30.32 5.49
CA ILE A 168 9.47 -29.25 6.48
C ILE A 168 10.25 -29.74 7.71
N SER A 169 10.04 -30.97 8.13
CA SER A 169 10.79 -31.60 9.24
C SER A 169 12.29 -31.76 9.00
N GLU A 170 12.74 -31.67 7.75
CA GLU A 170 14.17 -31.73 7.39
C GLU A 170 14.87 -30.35 7.44
N ILE A 171 14.13 -29.29 7.76
CA ILE A 171 14.72 -27.95 7.95
C ILE A 171 15.68 -28.01 9.15
N PRO A 172 16.93 -27.51 8.99
CA PRO A 172 17.93 -27.62 10.05
C PRO A 172 17.46 -26.98 11.37
N ASN A 173 17.70 -27.68 12.49
CA ASN A 173 17.28 -27.27 13.84
C ASN A 173 17.68 -25.84 14.23
N LYS A 174 18.76 -25.30 13.68
CA LYS A 174 19.18 -23.91 13.93
C LYS A 174 18.16 -22.85 13.51
N TYR A 175 17.16 -23.21 12.70
CA TYR A 175 16.12 -22.30 12.21
C TYR A 175 14.74 -22.55 12.85
N ILE A 176 14.54 -23.65 13.58
CA ILE A 176 13.21 -24.08 14.08
C ILE A 176 12.50 -23.00 14.91
N ASN A 177 13.27 -22.21 15.68
CA ASN A 177 12.72 -21.15 16.53
C ASN A 177 12.77 -19.74 15.88
N SER A 178 13.21 -19.65 14.62
CA SER A 178 13.40 -18.35 13.96
C SER A 178 12.22 -17.96 13.09
N PHE A 179 11.41 -18.93 12.66
CA PHE A 179 10.26 -18.69 11.79
C PHE A 179 9.24 -19.83 11.82
N ILE A 180 8.04 -19.52 11.33
CA ILE A 180 6.97 -20.50 11.13
C ILE A 180 6.51 -20.42 9.68
N ILE A 181 6.33 -21.56 9.01
CA ILE A 181 5.63 -21.64 7.73
C ILE A 181 4.14 -21.74 8.04
N CYS A 182 3.40 -20.66 7.83
CA CYS A 182 1.98 -20.56 8.13
C CYS A 182 1.12 -21.19 7.05
N ALA A 183 1.50 -21.01 5.78
CA ALA A 183 0.80 -21.56 4.63
C ALA A 183 1.75 -21.79 3.46
N VAL A 184 1.36 -22.65 2.55
CA VAL A 184 2.03 -22.90 1.26
C VAL A 184 1.00 -22.78 0.15
N CYS A 185 1.23 -21.83 -0.78
CA CYS A 185 0.44 -21.70 -2.00
C CYS A 185 1.14 -22.47 -3.14
N ARG A 186 0.40 -23.37 -3.78
CA ARG A 186 0.84 -24.17 -4.95
C ARG A 186 -0.16 -24.00 -6.08
N GLY A 187 0.14 -23.15 -7.05
CA GLY A 187 -0.84 -22.68 -8.01
C GLY A 187 -1.96 -21.94 -7.31
N ASP A 188 -3.20 -22.38 -7.51
CA ASP A 188 -4.40 -21.79 -6.88
C ASP A 188 -4.75 -22.44 -5.53
N ASP A 189 -4.05 -23.51 -5.13
CA ASP A 189 -4.31 -24.23 -3.88
C ASP A 189 -3.53 -23.66 -2.71
N VAL A 190 -4.16 -23.59 -1.53
CA VAL A 190 -3.55 -23.15 -0.27
C VAL A 190 -3.54 -24.30 0.73
N PHE A 191 -2.34 -24.63 1.23
CA PHE A 191 -2.12 -25.69 2.21
C PHE A 191 -1.65 -25.11 3.54
N ILE A 192 -2.18 -25.66 4.66
CA ILE A 192 -1.59 -25.47 5.98
C ILE A 192 -0.65 -26.64 6.21
N PRO A 193 0.69 -26.44 6.12
CA PRO A 193 1.62 -27.54 6.09
C PRO A 193 1.87 -28.12 7.48
N ASN A 194 2.15 -29.41 7.52
CA ASN A 194 2.74 -30.10 8.68
C ASN A 194 4.21 -30.47 8.41
N GLY A 195 4.86 -31.13 9.37
CA GLY A 195 6.26 -31.53 9.24
C GLY A 195 6.58 -32.46 8.07
N ASP A 196 5.59 -33.26 7.62
CA ASP A 196 5.74 -34.19 6.49
C ASP A 196 5.46 -33.57 5.13
N PHE A 197 5.02 -32.31 5.08
CA PHE A 197 4.75 -31.61 3.83
C PHE A 197 6.03 -31.43 3.03
N ILE A 198 6.01 -31.81 1.75
CA ILE A 198 7.14 -31.70 0.82
C ILE A 198 7.01 -30.38 0.06
N ILE A 199 7.97 -29.50 0.22
CA ILE A 199 8.11 -28.24 -0.49
C ILE A 199 8.65 -28.52 -1.90
N ILE A 200 8.01 -28.01 -2.94
CA ILE A 200 8.50 -28.16 -4.32
C ILE A 200 8.82 -26.78 -4.96
N PRO A 201 9.66 -26.75 -6.00
CA PRO A 201 9.88 -25.52 -6.77
C PRO A 201 8.57 -24.96 -7.31
N GLY A 202 8.40 -23.63 -7.23
CA GLY A 202 7.18 -22.94 -7.61
C GLY A 202 6.23 -22.65 -6.44
N ASP A 203 6.34 -23.37 -5.31
CA ASP A 203 5.57 -23.07 -4.09
C ASP A 203 5.88 -21.65 -3.59
N ILE A 204 4.86 -20.94 -3.09
CA ILE A 204 5.02 -19.71 -2.32
C ILE A 204 4.84 -20.04 -0.86
N LEU A 205 5.88 -19.90 -0.07
CA LEU A 205 5.88 -20.12 1.36
C LEU A 205 5.51 -18.82 2.09
N HIS A 206 4.40 -18.81 2.80
CA HIS A 206 4.06 -17.73 3.73
C HIS A 206 4.73 -18.01 5.07
N ILE A 207 5.82 -17.29 5.35
CA ILE A 207 6.62 -17.48 6.56
C ILE A 207 6.50 -16.29 7.49
N THR A 208 6.40 -16.55 8.78
CA THR A 208 6.29 -15.53 9.84
C THR A 208 7.50 -15.56 10.75
N GLY A 209 8.06 -14.40 11.08
CA GLY A 209 9.21 -14.27 11.97
C GLY A 209 9.59 -12.81 12.23
N SER A 210 10.67 -12.62 13.01
CA SER A 210 11.25 -11.29 13.15
C SER A 210 11.89 -10.81 11.85
N HIS A 211 12.01 -9.49 11.66
CA HIS A 211 12.68 -8.91 10.47
C HIS A 211 14.08 -9.49 10.25
N HIS A 212 14.86 -9.61 11.34
CA HIS A 212 16.22 -10.14 11.30
C HIS A 212 16.26 -11.61 10.88
N ASP A 213 15.36 -12.44 11.41
CA ASP A 213 15.34 -13.87 11.13
C ASP A 213 14.86 -14.16 9.71
N LEU A 214 13.81 -13.46 9.25
CA LEU A 214 13.34 -13.58 7.87
C LEU A 214 14.44 -13.21 6.86
N GLY A 215 15.21 -12.15 7.12
CA GLY A 215 16.36 -11.76 6.27
C GLY A 215 17.43 -12.85 6.17
N LYS A 216 17.73 -13.55 7.26
CA LYS A 216 18.67 -14.70 7.27
C LYS A 216 18.11 -15.89 6.48
N ILE A 217 16.85 -16.22 6.70
CA ILE A 217 16.19 -17.37 6.07
C ILE A 217 16.12 -17.20 4.56
N VAL A 218 15.70 -16.02 4.10
CA VAL A 218 15.69 -15.68 2.68
C VAL A 218 17.06 -15.90 2.06
N LYS A 219 18.11 -15.37 2.69
CA LYS A 219 19.49 -15.44 2.18
C LYS A 219 20.07 -16.85 2.21
N GLU A 220 19.82 -17.62 3.26
CA GLU A 220 20.46 -18.91 3.48
C GLU A 220 19.68 -20.09 2.89
N LEU A 221 18.35 -20.08 2.97
CA LEU A 221 17.50 -21.21 2.60
C LEU A 221 16.81 -21.08 1.25
N ILE A 222 16.37 -19.86 0.89
CA ILE A 222 15.50 -19.65 -0.27
C ILE A 222 16.27 -19.12 -1.48
N SER A 223 17.09 -18.09 -1.30
CA SER A 223 17.85 -17.50 -2.40
C SER A 223 19.26 -17.13 -1.96
N LYS A 224 20.26 -17.84 -2.49
CA LYS A 224 21.69 -17.46 -2.33
C LYS A 224 22.01 -16.08 -2.96
N LYS A 225 21.16 -15.58 -3.85
CA LYS A 225 21.23 -14.23 -4.40
C LYS A 225 20.23 -13.31 -3.70
N SER A 226 20.38 -13.12 -2.38
CA SER A 226 19.72 -11.99 -1.72
C SER A 226 20.31 -10.71 -2.31
N THR A 227 19.59 -10.08 -3.22
CA THR A 227 19.95 -8.78 -3.75
C THR A 227 19.70 -7.75 -2.65
N ASN A 228 20.77 -7.31 -2.00
CA ASN A 228 20.64 -6.15 -1.12
C ASN A 228 20.35 -4.93 -2.01
N VAL A 229 19.14 -4.40 -1.95
CA VAL A 229 18.78 -3.18 -2.66
C VAL A 229 19.48 -2.02 -1.99
N LYS A 230 20.39 -1.36 -2.71
CA LYS A 230 21.15 -0.18 -2.25
C LYS A 230 20.74 1.07 -3.02
N SER A 231 20.60 0.96 -4.33
CA SER A 231 20.24 2.06 -5.24
C SER A 231 18.82 1.89 -5.79
N ILE A 232 18.01 2.94 -5.67
CA ILE A 232 16.60 2.93 -6.05
C ILE A 232 16.30 4.13 -6.93
N MET A 233 15.62 3.89 -8.05
CA MET A 233 15.03 4.94 -8.88
C MET A 233 13.52 5.01 -8.64
N LEU A 234 13.02 6.16 -8.22
CA LEU A 234 11.60 6.45 -8.05
C LEU A 234 11.10 7.26 -9.24
N ILE A 235 10.02 6.81 -9.85
CA ILE A 235 9.39 7.47 -11.00
C ILE A 235 8.11 8.16 -10.55
N GLY A 236 8.15 9.50 -10.50
CA GLY A 236 7.08 10.36 -10.02
C GLY A 236 7.34 10.94 -8.63
N GLY A 237 7.15 12.25 -8.49
CA GLY A 237 7.41 13.04 -7.29
C GLY A 237 6.16 13.29 -6.43
N SER A 238 5.37 12.27 -6.21
CA SER A 238 4.14 12.34 -5.40
C SER A 238 4.43 12.44 -3.89
N ARG A 239 3.40 12.63 -3.06
CA ARG A 239 3.53 12.56 -1.59
C ARG A 239 4.09 11.22 -1.12
N ILE A 240 3.69 10.11 -1.77
CA ILE A 240 4.24 8.79 -1.49
C ILE A 240 5.75 8.80 -1.71
N SER A 241 6.21 9.43 -2.80
CA SER A 241 7.64 9.53 -3.10
C SER A 241 8.41 10.31 -2.03
N ILE A 242 7.84 11.38 -1.45
CA ILE A 242 8.45 12.13 -0.34
C ILE A 242 8.61 11.23 0.89
N TYR A 243 7.56 10.53 1.32
CA TYR A 243 7.63 9.62 2.46
C TYR A 243 8.63 8.48 2.22
N LEU A 244 8.53 7.83 1.06
CA LEU A 244 9.39 6.71 0.70
C LEU A 244 10.86 7.12 0.61
N THR A 245 11.15 8.25 -0.04
CA THR A 245 12.52 8.79 -0.16
C THR A 245 13.13 9.03 1.21
N ASN A 246 12.40 9.64 2.14
CA ASN A 246 12.89 9.88 3.49
C ASN A 246 13.17 8.58 4.25
N MET A 247 12.30 7.57 4.15
CA MET A 247 12.53 6.26 4.76
C MET A 247 13.77 5.57 4.17
N LEU A 248 13.92 5.59 2.84
CA LEU A 248 15.02 4.95 2.13
C LEU A 248 16.36 5.62 2.45
N THR A 249 16.43 6.94 2.36
CA THR A 249 17.66 7.70 2.66
C THR A 249 18.04 7.63 4.13
N ALA A 250 17.08 7.58 5.06
CA ALA A 250 17.32 7.34 6.47
C ALA A 250 17.90 5.93 6.75
N SER A 251 17.54 4.94 5.91
CA SER A 251 18.11 3.58 5.97
C SER A 251 19.42 3.41 5.18
N GLY A 252 20.02 4.51 4.70
CA GLY A 252 21.31 4.50 4.00
C GLY A 252 21.23 4.01 2.57
N LYS A 253 20.08 4.20 1.89
CA LYS A 253 19.91 3.86 0.47
C LYS A 253 20.15 5.10 -0.40
N ASP A 254 20.67 4.86 -1.60
CA ASP A 254 20.84 5.89 -2.63
C ASP A 254 19.54 5.99 -3.43
N VAL A 255 18.95 7.19 -3.49
CA VAL A 255 17.64 7.42 -4.13
C VAL A 255 17.76 8.48 -5.20
N VAL A 256 17.32 8.14 -6.40
CA VAL A 256 17.12 9.05 -7.53
C VAL A 256 15.62 9.15 -7.79
N VAL A 257 15.09 10.37 -7.93
CA VAL A 257 13.68 10.61 -8.23
C VAL A 257 13.56 11.33 -9.57
N ILE A 258 12.83 10.74 -10.51
CA ILE A 258 12.49 11.36 -11.80
C ILE A 258 11.09 11.94 -11.70
N GLU A 259 10.94 13.25 -11.87
CA GLU A 259 9.66 13.95 -11.79
C GLU A 259 9.49 14.97 -12.91
N LYS A 260 8.36 14.90 -13.60
CA LYS A 260 8.06 15.76 -14.75
C LYS A 260 7.70 17.19 -14.34
N ASN A 261 6.97 17.34 -13.24
CA ASN A 261 6.47 18.63 -12.77
C ASN A 261 7.51 19.33 -11.91
N LYS A 262 8.00 20.49 -12.40
CA LYS A 262 9.01 21.27 -11.68
C LYS A 262 8.61 21.66 -10.25
N ARG A 263 7.32 21.99 -10.01
CA ARG A 263 6.85 22.32 -8.65
C ARG A 263 6.96 21.14 -7.68
N ASN A 264 6.77 19.91 -8.18
CA ASN A 264 6.97 18.73 -7.37
C ASN A 264 8.46 18.45 -7.13
N CYS A 265 9.33 18.75 -8.12
CA CYS A 265 10.77 18.70 -7.91
C CYS A 265 11.20 19.66 -6.80
N ASP A 266 10.68 20.91 -6.81
CA ASP A 266 10.99 21.91 -5.77
C ASP A 266 10.61 21.40 -4.37
N LYS A 267 9.42 20.79 -4.22
CA LYS A 267 8.99 20.15 -2.96
C LYS A 267 9.90 18.99 -2.55
N LEU A 268 10.34 18.17 -3.51
CA LEU A 268 11.27 17.08 -3.23
C LEU A 268 12.62 17.61 -2.76
N TYR A 269 13.16 18.68 -3.35
CA TYR A 269 14.39 19.31 -2.89
C TYR A 269 14.27 19.83 -1.45
N GLU A 270 13.11 20.41 -1.10
CA GLU A 270 12.85 20.92 0.24
C GLU A 270 12.73 19.79 1.29
N HIS A 271 11.96 18.75 0.97
CA HIS A 271 11.63 17.69 1.93
C HIS A 271 12.58 16.49 1.91
N CYS A 272 13.38 16.32 0.86
CA CYS A 272 14.23 15.14 0.64
C CYS A 272 15.67 15.53 0.27
N PRO A 273 16.41 16.30 1.10
CA PRO A 273 17.71 16.88 0.74
C PRO A 273 18.82 15.85 0.48
N LYS A 274 18.61 14.59 0.83
CA LYS A 274 19.58 13.50 0.62
C LYS A 274 19.36 12.71 -0.67
N ALA A 275 18.32 13.01 -1.42
CA ALA A 275 18.02 12.35 -2.68
C ALA A 275 18.48 13.17 -3.88
N THR A 276 18.81 12.50 -4.98
CA THR A 276 18.99 13.16 -6.27
C THR A 276 17.62 13.30 -6.94
N VAL A 277 17.24 14.53 -7.30
CA VAL A 277 15.97 14.81 -7.98
C VAL A 277 16.25 15.32 -9.38
N ILE A 278 15.62 14.71 -10.37
CA ILE A 278 15.80 15.02 -11.79
C ILE A 278 14.46 15.45 -12.37
N ASN A 279 14.43 16.65 -12.97
CA ASN A 279 13.25 17.12 -13.66
C ASN A 279 13.21 16.55 -15.08
N GLY A 280 12.37 15.53 -15.30
CA GLY A 280 12.25 14.86 -16.59
C GLY A 280 10.99 14.01 -16.72
N ASP A 281 10.63 13.72 -17.97
CA ASP A 281 9.48 12.85 -18.29
C ASP A 281 9.93 11.40 -18.34
N ALA A 282 9.40 10.54 -17.46
CA ALA A 282 9.72 9.12 -17.43
C ALA A 282 9.22 8.33 -18.65
N SER A 283 8.41 8.93 -19.53
CA SER A 283 8.06 8.34 -20.82
C SER A 283 9.20 8.46 -21.84
N ASP A 284 10.22 9.27 -21.54
CA ASP A 284 11.46 9.34 -22.32
C ASP A 284 12.46 8.30 -21.79
N TYR A 285 12.50 7.15 -22.44
CA TYR A 285 13.41 6.07 -22.06
C TYR A 285 14.88 6.41 -22.26
N SER A 286 15.22 7.38 -23.15
CA SER A 286 16.58 7.85 -23.33
C SER A 286 17.07 8.59 -22.07
N LEU A 287 16.21 9.44 -21.50
CA LEU A 287 16.48 10.07 -20.20
C LEU A 287 16.69 9.03 -19.10
N LEU A 288 15.81 8.03 -19.00
CA LEU A 288 15.97 7.00 -17.98
C LEU A 288 17.28 6.22 -18.12
N ALA A 289 17.72 5.96 -19.35
CA ALA A 289 18.99 5.28 -19.63
C ALA A 289 20.19 6.18 -19.28
N GLU A 290 20.15 7.48 -19.62
CA GLU A 290 21.18 8.47 -19.24
C GLU A 290 21.33 8.58 -17.72
N GLU A 291 20.21 8.54 -16.98
CA GLU A 291 20.19 8.59 -15.52
C GLU A 291 20.44 7.23 -14.85
N GLY A 292 20.78 6.20 -15.65
CA GLY A 292 21.30 4.93 -15.18
C GLY A 292 20.25 3.98 -14.61
N ILE A 293 19.05 3.92 -15.18
CA ILE A 293 18.01 2.96 -14.78
C ILE A 293 18.49 1.51 -14.83
N ASP A 294 19.44 1.18 -15.71
CA ASP A 294 20.06 -0.14 -15.86
C ASP A 294 21.04 -0.48 -14.71
N LYS A 295 21.47 0.51 -13.93
CA LYS A 295 22.46 0.37 -12.84
C LYS A 295 21.83 0.33 -11.45
N VAL A 296 20.54 0.67 -11.31
CA VAL A 296 19.87 0.62 -10.01
C VAL A 296 19.45 -0.79 -9.65
N ASP A 297 19.36 -1.07 -8.36
CA ASP A 297 18.88 -2.36 -7.85
C ASP A 297 17.38 -2.50 -7.92
N ALA A 298 16.65 -1.37 -7.80
CA ALA A 298 15.20 -1.36 -7.86
C ALA A 298 14.63 -0.12 -8.55
N VAL A 299 13.48 -0.28 -9.20
CA VAL A 299 12.66 0.79 -9.77
C VAL A 299 11.27 0.76 -9.12
N VAL A 300 10.79 1.93 -8.70
CA VAL A 300 9.45 2.09 -8.13
C VAL A 300 8.70 3.15 -8.90
N THR A 301 7.58 2.80 -9.53
CA THR A 301 6.78 3.72 -10.33
C THR A 301 5.59 4.25 -9.53
N LEU A 302 5.51 5.59 -9.38
CA LEU A 302 4.59 6.30 -8.47
C LEU A 302 3.89 7.49 -9.15
N THR A 303 3.83 7.51 -10.49
CA THR A 303 3.13 8.58 -11.21
C THR A 303 1.60 8.47 -11.00
N ASP A 304 0.85 9.47 -11.44
CA ASP A 304 -0.61 9.45 -11.35
C ASP A 304 -1.28 8.63 -12.47
N THR A 305 -0.52 8.18 -13.46
CA THR A 305 -0.99 7.44 -14.64
C THR A 305 -0.57 5.98 -14.56
N ASP A 306 -1.52 5.08 -14.38
CA ASP A 306 -1.27 3.64 -14.24
C ASP A 306 -0.56 3.04 -15.47
N GLU A 307 -0.89 3.53 -16.68
CA GLU A 307 -0.30 3.10 -17.94
C GLU A 307 1.20 3.46 -18.01
N VAL A 308 1.58 4.66 -17.58
CA VAL A 308 2.99 5.08 -17.50
C VAL A 308 3.73 4.23 -16.48
N ASN A 309 3.15 4.01 -15.30
CA ASN A 309 3.73 3.17 -14.26
C ASN A 309 3.98 1.75 -14.79
N PHE A 310 3.01 1.20 -15.50
CA PHE A 310 3.12 -0.13 -16.12
C PHE A 310 4.23 -0.18 -17.18
N LEU A 311 4.22 0.74 -18.15
CA LEU A 311 5.18 0.75 -19.24
C LEU A 311 6.63 0.93 -18.76
N VAL A 312 6.86 1.82 -17.80
CA VAL A 312 8.20 2.01 -17.23
C VAL A 312 8.65 0.78 -16.43
N SER A 313 7.74 0.12 -15.70
CA SER A 313 8.06 -1.13 -15.02
C SER A 313 8.42 -2.25 -16.01
N MET A 314 7.69 -2.39 -17.10
CA MET A 314 8.00 -3.35 -18.18
C MET A 314 9.36 -3.05 -18.81
N TYR A 315 9.65 -1.78 -19.10
CA TYR A 315 10.94 -1.37 -19.61
C TYR A 315 12.07 -1.74 -18.66
N SER A 316 11.94 -1.37 -17.39
CA SER A 316 12.98 -1.67 -16.37
C SER A 316 13.20 -3.18 -16.20
N GLU A 317 12.16 -4.00 -16.28
CA GLU A 317 12.28 -5.46 -16.25
C GLU A 317 13.01 -5.98 -17.49
N SER A 318 12.70 -5.46 -18.68
CA SER A 318 13.32 -5.88 -19.95
C SER A 318 14.83 -5.63 -20.01
N ILE A 319 15.32 -4.60 -19.32
CA ILE A 319 16.75 -4.26 -19.20
C ILE A 319 17.44 -4.91 -18.00
N GLY A 320 16.70 -5.73 -17.21
CA GLY A 320 17.27 -6.58 -16.17
C GLY A 320 17.33 -5.96 -14.77
N VAL A 321 16.56 -4.91 -14.48
CA VAL A 321 16.41 -4.40 -13.10
C VAL A 321 15.83 -5.49 -12.22
N LYS A 322 16.43 -5.74 -11.07
CA LYS A 322 16.15 -6.93 -10.23
C LYS A 322 14.82 -6.85 -9.48
N LYS A 323 14.40 -5.65 -9.10
CA LYS A 323 13.16 -5.44 -8.36
C LYS A 323 12.39 -4.27 -8.94
N ASN A 324 11.15 -4.53 -9.36
CA ASN A 324 10.23 -3.52 -9.84
C ASN A 324 9.00 -3.49 -8.93
N ILE A 325 8.55 -2.30 -8.55
CA ILE A 325 7.31 -2.10 -7.78
C ILE A 325 6.48 -1.07 -8.51
N THR A 326 5.25 -1.45 -8.86
CA THR A 326 4.37 -0.64 -9.70
C THR A 326 3.15 -0.17 -8.93
N LYS A 327 2.94 1.15 -8.85
CA LYS A 327 1.67 1.68 -8.33
C LYS A 327 0.58 1.52 -9.38
N ILE A 328 -0.50 0.81 -9.02
CA ILE A 328 -1.68 0.59 -9.87
C ILE A 328 -2.95 0.84 -9.05
N ASN A 329 -3.80 1.73 -9.54
CA ASN A 329 -5.09 2.04 -8.90
C ASN A 329 -6.27 1.32 -9.59
N ASN A 330 -6.09 0.86 -10.83
CA ASN A 330 -7.12 0.19 -11.62
C ASN A 330 -7.10 -1.32 -11.35
N GLN A 331 -8.16 -1.84 -10.73
CA GLN A 331 -8.29 -3.26 -10.39
C GLN A 331 -8.24 -4.21 -11.62
N ASN A 332 -8.72 -3.78 -12.79
CA ASN A 332 -8.64 -4.61 -13.98
C ASN A 332 -7.19 -4.75 -14.46
N LEU A 333 -6.43 -3.67 -14.36
CA LEU A 333 -5.01 -3.67 -14.71
C LEU A 333 -4.19 -4.50 -13.71
N SER A 334 -4.47 -4.42 -12.41
CA SER A 334 -3.78 -5.22 -11.39
C SER A 334 -3.97 -6.74 -11.62
N ARG A 335 -5.18 -7.18 -11.96
CA ARG A 335 -5.45 -8.59 -12.32
C ARG A 335 -4.69 -9.04 -13.57
N MET A 336 -4.54 -8.16 -14.54
CA MET A 336 -3.77 -8.43 -15.76
C MET A 336 -2.28 -8.57 -15.44
N LEU A 337 -1.72 -7.71 -14.59
CA LEU A 337 -0.34 -7.76 -14.14
C LEU A 337 0.01 -9.08 -13.44
N THR A 338 -0.85 -9.54 -12.54
CA THR A 338 -0.68 -10.82 -11.85
C THR A 338 -0.62 -11.99 -12.87
N LYS A 339 -1.50 -11.99 -13.90
CA LYS A 339 -1.47 -13.00 -14.97
C LYS A 339 -0.22 -12.95 -15.84
N MET A 340 0.42 -11.78 -15.97
CA MET A 340 1.67 -11.58 -16.69
C MET A 340 2.91 -11.92 -15.85
N GLY A 341 2.72 -12.32 -14.58
CA GLY A 341 3.82 -12.68 -13.67
C GLY A 341 4.50 -11.50 -12.99
N MET A 342 3.94 -10.29 -13.08
CA MET A 342 4.41 -9.14 -12.31
C MET A 342 3.93 -9.26 -10.85
N GLU A 343 4.83 -9.69 -9.98
CA GLU A 343 4.51 -10.09 -8.60
C GLU A 343 4.49 -8.92 -7.60
N SER A 344 4.92 -7.70 -8.00
CA SER A 344 5.05 -6.57 -7.07
C SER A 344 4.33 -5.33 -7.59
N TYR A 345 3.07 -5.20 -7.23
CA TYR A 345 2.31 -3.96 -7.42
C TYR A 345 1.72 -3.50 -6.09
N VAL A 346 1.39 -2.22 -6.02
CA VAL A 346 0.82 -1.58 -4.84
C VAL A 346 -0.43 -0.80 -5.24
N ASN A 347 -1.56 -1.09 -4.59
CA ASN A 347 -2.81 -0.38 -4.76
C ASN A 347 -3.14 0.41 -3.48
N ILE A 348 -3.12 1.74 -3.57
CA ILE A 348 -3.32 2.62 -2.40
C ILE A 348 -4.70 2.43 -1.79
N SER A 349 -5.73 2.22 -2.63
CA SER A 349 -7.10 2.07 -2.14
C SER A 349 -7.28 0.73 -1.40
N GLU A 350 -6.65 -0.35 -1.88
CA GLU A 350 -6.65 -1.66 -1.20
C GLU A 350 -5.95 -1.56 0.14
N ILE A 351 -4.71 -1.02 0.19
CA ILE A 351 -3.98 -0.82 1.45
C ILE A 351 -4.79 -0.01 2.45
N THR A 352 -5.48 1.04 1.98
CA THR A 352 -6.26 1.90 2.86
C THR A 352 -7.53 1.19 3.36
N SER A 353 -8.19 0.41 2.50
CA SER A 353 -9.34 -0.40 2.88
C SER A 353 -8.97 -1.40 3.96
N ASP A 354 -7.87 -2.14 3.78
CA ASP A 354 -7.38 -3.16 4.73
C ASP A 354 -7.00 -2.58 6.11
N ILE A 355 -6.67 -1.28 6.17
CA ILE A 355 -6.41 -0.59 7.44
C ILE A 355 -7.71 -0.22 8.15
N ILE A 356 -8.79 0.02 7.40
CA ILE A 356 -10.08 0.48 7.92
C ILE A 356 -10.98 -0.69 8.33
N THR A 357 -11.00 -1.75 7.53
CA THR A 357 -11.77 -2.99 7.77
C THR A 357 -11.01 -3.96 8.64
#